data_25eac7558452b01e13f886758cd122da
#
_entry.id   25eac7558452b01e13f886758cd122da
#
_cell.length_a   1.000
_cell.length_b   1.000
_cell.length_c   1.000
_cell.angle_alpha   90.00
_cell.angle_beta   90.00
_cell.angle_gamma   90.00
#
_symmetry.space_group_name_H-M   'P 1'
#
loop_
_entity.id
_entity.type
_entity.pdbx_description
1 polymer ?
#
loop_
_entity_poly.entity_id
_entity_poly.type
_entity_poly.pdbx_seq_one_letter_code
_entity_poly.pdbx_strand_id
1 'polypeptide(L)'
;RKIGHSLEFEQIKEYVTGDDIRSINWKATARRGGELMVNKFTDERSQQVYCIIDKGRAMKMPFEGMTLLDYAINATLVLSKVALIRQDRAGLITFAEDIGHFLPADRKAAQMGNILETLYNQQTKFLEPDFEKLYALVRTRITQRSLIVLFTNFETVSGLQRQLPYIRSIARNHLVLVVFFENTELRQLTSNRAEDIEQLYI
;
A
#
# COMPACT_ATOMS: atom_id res chain seq x y z
N ARG A 1 -13.32 -13.49 -19.65
CA ARG A 1 -12.77 -13.94 -18.35
C ARG A 1 -13.68 -13.35 -17.28
N LYS A 2 -14.54 -14.19 -16.66
CA LYS A 2 -15.47 -13.73 -15.63
C LYS A 2 -14.65 -13.31 -14.40
N ILE A 3 -14.68 -12.03 -14.08
CA ILE A 3 -14.20 -11.49 -12.83
C ILE A 3 -15.21 -11.93 -11.77
N GLY A 4 -14.80 -12.81 -10.85
CA GLY A 4 -15.63 -13.20 -9.73
C GLY A 4 -15.80 -12.00 -8.81
N HIS A 5 -16.95 -11.35 -8.85
CA HIS A 5 -17.34 -10.37 -7.86
C HIS A 5 -17.70 -11.14 -6.59
N SER A 6 -17.01 -10.87 -5.49
CA SER A 6 -17.47 -11.23 -4.16
C SER A 6 -18.67 -10.33 -3.87
N LEU A 7 -19.87 -10.90 -3.94
CA LEU A 7 -21.12 -10.22 -3.62
C LEU A 7 -21.39 -10.45 -2.13
N GLU A 8 -21.36 -9.41 -1.32
CA GLU A 8 -21.76 -9.49 0.06
C GLU A 8 -23.26 -9.16 0.18
N PHE A 9 -24.00 -9.99 0.92
CA PHE A 9 -25.41 -9.77 1.19
C PHE A 9 -25.57 -8.50 2.03
N GLU A 10 -26.27 -7.49 1.50
CA GLU A 10 -26.54 -6.23 2.21
C GLU A 10 -27.88 -6.28 2.93
N GLN A 11 -28.96 -6.49 2.18
CA GLN A 11 -30.32 -6.50 2.73
C GLN A 11 -31.31 -7.20 1.79
N ILE A 12 -32.50 -7.49 2.32
CA ILE A 12 -33.64 -7.90 1.52
C ILE A 12 -34.51 -6.65 1.30
N LYS A 13 -34.80 -6.33 0.05
CA LYS A 13 -35.70 -5.23 -0.35
C LYS A 13 -36.83 -5.74 -1.23
N GLU A 14 -37.87 -4.94 -1.41
CA GLU A 14 -38.92 -5.20 -2.40
C GLU A 14 -38.37 -5.13 -3.82
N TYR A 15 -38.88 -6.01 -4.68
CA TYR A 15 -38.53 -6.04 -6.09
C TYR A 15 -39.04 -4.77 -6.78
N VAL A 16 -38.19 -4.10 -7.51
CA VAL A 16 -38.54 -2.98 -8.39
C VAL A 16 -38.23 -3.39 -9.83
N THR A 17 -39.06 -2.97 -10.77
CA THR A 17 -38.85 -3.25 -12.19
C THR A 17 -37.45 -2.79 -12.63
N GLY A 18 -36.62 -3.77 -13.07
CA GLY A 18 -35.20 -3.56 -13.40
C GLY A 18 -34.22 -4.28 -12.48
N ASP A 19 -34.66 -4.81 -11.34
CA ASP A 19 -33.82 -5.67 -10.50
C ASP A 19 -33.61 -7.05 -11.16
N ASP A 20 -32.45 -7.66 -10.89
CA ASP A 20 -32.11 -8.98 -11.45
C ASP A 20 -33.02 -10.07 -10.85
N ILE A 21 -33.78 -10.73 -11.68
CA ILE A 21 -34.72 -11.81 -11.34
C ILE A 21 -34.00 -12.97 -10.61
N ARG A 22 -32.69 -13.16 -10.86
CA ARG A 22 -31.88 -14.19 -10.23
C ARG A 22 -31.60 -13.91 -8.74
N SER A 23 -31.82 -12.68 -8.31
CA SER A 23 -31.64 -12.25 -6.92
C SER A 23 -32.91 -12.42 -6.06
N ILE A 24 -34.02 -12.94 -6.61
CA ILE A 24 -35.27 -13.14 -5.89
C ILE A 24 -35.07 -14.11 -4.74
N ASN A 25 -35.48 -13.66 -3.55
CA ASN A 25 -35.49 -14.46 -2.33
C ASN A 25 -36.87 -15.08 -2.12
N TRP A 26 -37.06 -16.26 -2.68
CA TRP A 26 -38.38 -16.97 -2.61
C TRP A 26 -38.84 -17.24 -1.18
N LYS A 27 -37.93 -17.45 -0.24
CA LYS A 27 -38.24 -17.66 1.18
C LYS A 27 -38.79 -16.39 1.85
N ALA A 28 -38.20 -15.23 1.53
CA ALA A 28 -38.68 -13.93 2.02
C ALA A 28 -40.01 -13.55 1.37
N THR A 29 -40.15 -13.77 0.06
CA THR A 29 -41.40 -13.58 -0.71
C THR A 29 -42.57 -14.36 -0.12
N ALA A 30 -42.36 -15.65 0.17
CA ALA A 30 -43.40 -16.49 0.78
C ALA A 30 -43.82 -16.01 2.18
N ARG A 31 -42.93 -15.43 2.96
CA ARG A 31 -43.25 -14.89 4.30
C ARG A 31 -44.01 -13.56 4.26
N ARG A 32 -43.90 -12.79 3.20
CA ARG A 32 -44.58 -11.49 3.06
C ARG A 32 -45.85 -11.53 2.19
N GLY A 33 -46.45 -12.69 2.04
CA GLY A 33 -47.76 -12.79 1.40
C GLY A 33 -47.77 -12.60 -0.13
N GLY A 34 -46.62 -12.77 -0.80
CA GLY A 34 -46.53 -12.76 -2.27
C GLY A 34 -45.87 -11.54 -2.87
N GLU A 35 -45.54 -10.54 -2.09
CA GLU A 35 -44.70 -9.43 -2.57
C GLU A 35 -43.29 -9.94 -2.88
N LEU A 36 -42.85 -9.76 -4.11
CA LEU A 36 -41.54 -10.23 -4.55
C LEU A 36 -40.43 -9.51 -3.79
N MET A 37 -39.61 -10.28 -3.11
CA MET A 37 -38.45 -9.81 -2.36
C MET A 37 -37.17 -10.20 -3.05
N VAL A 38 -36.20 -9.28 -3.13
CA VAL A 38 -34.89 -9.52 -3.72
C VAL A 38 -33.75 -9.33 -2.70
N ASN A 39 -32.76 -10.17 -2.81
CA ASN A 39 -31.51 -9.95 -2.11
C ASN A 39 -30.73 -8.83 -2.81
N LYS A 40 -30.48 -7.75 -2.10
CA LYS A 40 -29.55 -6.73 -2.56
C LYS A 40 -28.13 -7.13 -2.12
N PHE A 41 -27.27 -7.25 -3.09
CA PHE A 41 -25.87 -7.52 -2.86
C PHE A 41 -25.07 -6.26 -3.16
N THR A 42 -24.13 -5.94 -2.30
CA THR A 42 -23.14 -4.89 -2.56
C THR A 42 -21.89 -5.53 -3.12
N ASP A 43 -21.34 -4.96 -4.19
CA ASP A 43 -20.02 -5.33 -4.69
C ASP A 43 -18.98 -4.96 -3.62
N GLU A 44 -18.60 -5.91 -2.82
CA GLU A 44 -17.46 -5.77 -1.92
C GLU A 44 -16.18 -5.75 -2.73
N ARG A 45 -15.85 -4.57 -3.27
CA ARG A 45 -14.56 -4.34 -3.92
C ARG A 45 -13.50 -4.14 -2.84
N SER A 46 -13.09 -5.24 -2.19
CA SER A 46 -11.92 -5.17 -1.34
C SER A 46 -10.74 -4.66 -2.16
N GLN A 47 -10.26 -3.47 -1.80
CA GLN A 47 -9.11 -2.86 -2.45
C GLN A 47 -7.84 -3.63 -2.08
N GLN A 48 -6.88 -3.65 -3.00
CA GLN A 48 -5.54 -4.14 -2.67
C GLN A 48 -4.67 -2.95 -2.29
N VAL A 49 -4.06 -3.02 -1.12
CA VAL A 49 -3.13 -2.02 -0.60
C VAL A 49 -1.78 -2.68 -0.46
N TYR A 50 -0.81 -2.25 -1.24
CA TYR A 50 0.57 -2.70 -1.13
C TYR A 50 1.43 -1.60 -0.50
N CYS A 51 2.05 -1.91 0.63
CA CYS A 51 3.13 -1.09 1.16
C CYS A 51 4.45 -1.57 0.56
N ILE A 52 5.20 -0.65 -0.03
CA ILE A 52 6.51 -0.93 -0.63
C ILE A 52 7.55 -0.13 0.16
N ILE A 53 8.52 -0.83 0.73
CA ILE A 53 9.57 -0.24 1.55
C ILE A 53 10.89 -0.33 0.80
N ASP A 54 11.44 0.84 0.50
CA ASP A 54 12.82 0.99 0.07
C ASP A 54 13.76 0.75 1.26
N LYS A 55 14.74 -0.14 1.09
CA LYS A 55 15.78 -0.42 2.09
C LYS A 55 17.15 0.09 1.63
N GLY A 56 17.15 1.03 0.71
CA GLY A 56 18.36 1.60 0.16
C GLY A 56 19.07 2.58 1.10
N ARG A 57 20.19 3.12 0.61
CA ARG A 57 21.10 3.96 1.40
C ARG A 57 20.42 5.19 2.00
N ALA A 58 19.55 5.85 1.26
CA ALA A 58 18.85 7.05 1.72
C ALA A 58 17.93 6.77 2.94
N MET A 59 17.47 5.54 3.12
CA MET A 59 16.61 5.14 4.25
C MET A 59 17.38 4.84 5.55
N LYS A 60 18.73 4.83 5.50
CA LYS A 60 19.59 4.69 6.69
C LYS A 60 19.65 5.97 7.53
N MET A 61 19.29 7.11 6.94
CA MET A 61 19.39 8.43 7.58
C MET A 61 18.70 8.41 8.96
N PRO A 62 19.41 8.79 10.04
CA PRO A 62 18.81 8.87 11.36
C PRO A 62 17.91 10.11 11.48
N PHE A 63 16.82 9.96 12.21
CA PHE A 63 15.91 11.04 12.57
C PHE A 63 15.27 10.73 13.92
N GLU A 64 15.40 11.61 14.90
CA GLU A 64 14.84 11.48 16.26
C GLU A 64 15.08 10.09 16.89
N GLY A 65 16.30 9.57 16.75
CA GLY A 65 16.72 8.30 17.38
C GLY A 65 16.35 7.02 16.63
N MET A 66 15.64 7.12 15.49
CA MET A 66 15.33 5.99 14.61
C MET A 66 15.81 6.27 13.19
N THR A 67 15.92 5.23 12.37
CA THR A 67 16.17 5.40 10.94
C THR A 67 14.88 5.70 10.17
N LEU A 68 14.98 6.30 8.96
CA LEU A 68 13.82 6.47 8.09
C LEU A 68 13.19 5.11 7.73
N LEU A 69 14.00 4.05 7.67
CA LEU A 69 13.51 2.68 7.49
C LEU A 69 12.59 2.24 8.63
N ASP A 70 12.94 2.55 9.89
CA ASP A 70 12.11 2.22 11.05
C ASP A 70 10.76 2.95 11.00
N TYR A 71 10.75 4.22 10.58
CA TYR A 71 9.51 4.97 10.36
C TYR A 71 8.66 4.35 9.25
N ALA A 72 9.28 3.92 8.15
CA ALA A 72 8.58 3.25 7.06
C ALA A 72 7.96 1.92 7.50
N ILE A 73 8.69 1.14 8.32
CA ILE A 73 8.20 -0.11 8.92
C ILE A 73 6.99 0.17 9.81
N ASN A 74 7.09 1.14 10.72
CA ASN A 74 5.99 1.50 11.63
C ASN A 74 4.76 1.98 10.85
N ALA A 75 4.95 2.87 9.87
CA ALA A 75 3.86 3.34 9.01
C ALA A 75 3.20 2.19 8.22
N THR A 76 4.00 1.26 7.69
CA THR A 76 3.51 0.06 7.00
C THR A 76 2.65 -0.82 7.91
N LEU A 77 3.06 -1.03 9.16
CA LEU A 77 2.29 -1.82 10.13
C LEU A 77 0.93 -1.16 10.41
N VAL A 78 0.91 0.15 10.61
CA VAL A 78 -0.34 0.90 10.85
C VAL A 78 -1.26 0.84 9.63
N LEU A 79 -0.74 1.14 8.43
CA LEU A 79 -1.53 1.13 7.20
C LEU A 79 -2.08 -0.26 6.87
N SER A 80 -1.26 -1.29 7.02
CA SER A 80 -1.68 -2.68 6.80
C SER A 80 -2.78 -3.08 7.79
N LYS A 81 -2.65 -2.68 9.06
CA LYS A 81 -3.68 -2.93 10.08
C LYS A 81 -5.00 -2.23 9.74
N VAL A 82 -4.94 -0.97 9.33
CA VAL A 82 -6.12 -0.19 8.92
C VAL A 82 -6.79 -0.82 7.69
N ALA A 83 -6.01 -1.23 6.67
CA ALA A 83 -6.54 -1.89 5.49
C ALA A 83 -7.28 -3.18 5.86
N LEU A 84 -6.67 -4.04 6.70
CA LEU A 84 -7.29 -5.30 7.14
C LEU A 84 -8.56 -5.08 7.98
N ILE A 85 -8.60 -4.05 8.85
CA ILE A 85 -9.80 -3.69 9.61
C ILE A 85 -10.93 -3.26 8.66
N ARG A 86 -10.60 -2.58 7.56
CA ARG A 86 -11.54 -2.16 6.52
C ARG A 86 -11.90 -3.28 5.53
N GLN A 87 -11.50 -4.52 5.82
CA GLN A 87 -11.71 -5.69 4.96
C GLN A 87 -11.01 -5.58 3.58
N ASP A 88 -10.04 -4.67 3.46
CA ASP A 88 -9.16 -4.58 2.31
C ASP A 88 -8.04 -5.65 2.40
N ARG A 89 -7.36 -5.88 1.29
CA ARG A 89 -6.25 -6.82 1.21
C ARG A 89 -4.93 -6.08 1.38
N ALA A 90 -4.14 -6.44 2.38
CA ALA A 90 -2.83 -5.86 2.62
C ALA A 90 -1.71 -6.74 2.06
N GLY A 91 -0.81 -6.14 1.30
CA GLY A 91 0.41 -6.77 0.77
C GLY A 91 1.65 -5.96 1.14
N LEU A 92 2.81 -6.59 1.02
CA LEU A 92 4.10 -5.99 1.35
C LEU A 92 5.15 -6.32 0.31
N ILE A 93 5.95 -5.32 -0.05
CA ILE A 93 7.17 -5.50 -0.84
C ILE A 93 8.30 -4.79 -0.12
N THR A 94 9.45 -5.42 -0.01
CA THR A 94 10.69 -4.76 0.41
C THR A 94 11.73 -4.91 -0.69
N PHE A 95 12.47 -3.87 -0.98
CA PHE A 95 13.48 -3.89 -2.03
C PHE A 95 14.69 -3.02 -1.68
N ALA A 96 15.82 -3.33 -2.28
CA ALA A 96 17.04 -2.56 -2.33
C ALA A 96 17.69 -2.80 -3.71
N GLU A 97 18.95 -3.26 -3.80
CA GLU A 97 19.57 -3.70 -5.06
C GLU A 97 18.84 -4.88 -5.70
N ASP A 98 18.13 -5.67 -4.87
CA ASP A 98 17.26 -6.77 -5.24
C ASP A 98 15.94 -6.71 -4.49
N ILE A 99 14.97 -7.49 -4.99
CA ILE A 99 13.71 -7.68 -4.27
C ILE A 99 13.98 -8.51 -3.02
N GLY A 100 13.73 -7.92 -1.86
CA GLY A 100 13.90 -8.61 -0.59
C GLY A 100 12.77 -9.60 -0.32
N HIS A 101 11.56 -9.08 -0.13
CA HIS A 101 10.36 -9.89 0.13
C HIS A 101 9.19 -9.41 -0.71
N PHE A 102 8.39 -10.35 -1.15
CA PHE A 102 7.10 -10.11 -1.77
C PHE A 102 6.03 -10.91 -1.04
N LEU A 103 5.17 -10.25 -0.30
CA LEU A 103 4.01 -10.83 0.35
C LEU A 103 2.75 -10.39 -0.42
N PRO A 104 2.06 -11.31 -1.11
CA PRO A 104 0.84 -10.99 -1.85
C PRO A 104 -0.24 -10.39 -0.95
N ALA A 105 -1.04 -9.48 -1.52
CA ALA A 105 -2.14 -8.88 -0.77
C ALA A 105 -3.22 -9.92 -0.46
N ASP A 106 -3.50 -10.11 0.84
CA ASP A 106 -4.53 -11.01 1.35
C ASP A 106 -5.26 -10.34 2.53
N ARG A 107 -6.47 -10.82 2.86
CA ARG A 107 -7.28 -10.35 4.01
C ARG A 107 -7.46 -11.41 5.09
N LYS A 108 -6.80 -12.56 4.97
CA LYS A 108 -6.89 -13.62 5.98
C LYS A 108 -6.38 -13.14 7.34
N ALA A 109 -6.92 -13.71 8.41
CA ALA A 109 -6.54 -13.35 9.78
C ALA A 109 -5.03 -13.46 10.05
N ALA A 110 -4.34 -14.39 9.39
CA ALA A 110 -2.90 -14.57 9.52
C ALA A 110 -2.06 -13.49 8.81
N GLN A 111 -2.67 -12.68 7.91
CA GLN A 111 -1.91 -11.75 7.08
C GLN A 111 -1.12 -10.71 7.88
N MET A 112 -1.71 -10.19 8.96
CA MET A 112 -1.00 -9.25 9.82
C MET A 112 0.22 -9.89 10.50
N GLY A 113 0.10 -11.16 10.92
CA GLY A 113 1.22 -11.94 11.45
C GLY A 113 2.34 -12.12 10.43
N ASN A 114 2.00 -12.46 9.20
CA ASN A 114 2.96 -12.62 8.12
C ASN A 114 3.70 -11.30 7.81
N ILE A 115 2.98 -10.17 7.81
CA ILE A 115 3.58 -8.84 7.62
C ILE A 115 4.54 -8.51 8.77
N LEU A 116 4.13 -8.75 10.01
CA LEU A 116 4.97 -8.54 11.20
C LEU A 116 6.23 -9.38 11.15
N GLU A 117 6.12 -10.67 10.87
CA GLU A 117 7.27 -11.58 10.78
C GLU A 117 8.23 -11.15 9.67
N THR A 118 7.68 -10.79 8.50
CA THR A 118 8.48 -10.31 7.39
C THR A 118 9.24 -9.03 7.75
N LEU A 119 8.61 -8.09 8.44
CA LEU A 119 9.23 -6.81 8.81
C LEU A 119 10.21 -6.94 9.98
N TYR A 120 9.94 -7.83 10.93
CA TYR A 120 10.84 -8.08 12.05
C TYR A 120 12.21 -8.63 11.62
N ASN A 121 12.22 -9.50 10.61
CA ASN A 121 13.43 -10.14 10.11
C ASN A 121 14.15 -9.34 9.01
N GLN A 122 13.86 -8.03 8.85
CA GLN A 122 14.49 -7.23 7.81
C GLN A 122 15.96 -6.97 8.14
N GLN A 123 16.82 -7.47 7.25
CA GLN A 123 18.22 -7.09 7.20
C GLN A 123 18.47 -6.30 5.92
N THR A 124 19.32 -5.29 5.99
CA THR A 124 19.69 -4.50 4.82
C THR A 124 21.15 -4.12 4.87
N LYS A 125 21.78 -4.11 3.69
CA LYS A 125 23.15 -3.59 3.48
C LYS A 125 23.14 -2.11 3.12
N PHE A 126 21.96 -1.51 2.97
CA PHE A 126 21.76 -0.11 2.55
C PHE A 126 22.45 0.21 1.22
N LEU A 127 22.33 -0.68 0.23
CA LEU A 127 22.82 -0.48 -1.12
C LEU A 127 21.86 0.38 -1.94
N GLU A 128 22.26 0.80 -3.16
CA GLU A 128 21.38 1.62 -3.99
C GLU A 128 20.15 0.82 -4.45
N PRO A 129 18.92 1.37 -4.33
CA PRO A 129 17.71 0.64 -4.68
C PRO A 129 17.49 0.56 -6.18
N ASP A 130 17.12 -0.63 -6.67
CA ASP A 130 16.83 -0.90 -8.09
C ASP A 130 15.32 -0.79 -8.36
N PHE A 131 14.90 0.37 -8.87
CA PHE A 131 13.51 0.66 -9.23
C PHE A 131 13.08 -0.06 -10.51
N GLU A 132 14.00 -0.48 -11.37
CA GLU A 132 13.68 -1.26 -12.55
C GLU A 132 13.17 -2.66 -12.14
N LYS A 133 13.89 -3.32 -11.24
CA LYS A 133 13.48 -4.61 -10.68
C LYS A 133 12.14 -4.50 -9.93
N LEU A 134 11.95 -3.41 -9.17
CA LEU A 134 10.67 -3.12 -8.52
C LEU A 134 9.54 -3.02 -9.54
N TYR A 135 9.73 -2.23 -10.61
CA TYR A 135 8.74 -2.08 -11.67
C TYR A 135 8.42 -3.43 -12.34
N ALA A 136 9.45 -4.22 -12.67
CA ALA A 136 9.25 -5.55 -13.27
C ALA A 136 8.44 -6.48 -12.37
N LEU A 137 8.72 -6.49 -11.06
CA LEU A 137 7.96 -7.26 -10.07
C LEU A 137 6.50 -6.80 -10.02
N VAL A 138 6.26 -5.50 -9.84
CA VAL A 138 4.91 -4.94 -9.74
C VAL A 138 4.10 -5.27 -10.99
N ARG A 139 4.67 -5.07 -12.18
CA ARG A 139 4.02 -5.37 -13.45
C ARG A 139 3.62 -6.84 -13.61
N THR A 140 4.45 -7.75 -13.11
CA THR A 140 4.23 -9.20 -13.29
C THR A 140 3.37 -9.81 -12.19
N ARG A 141 3.46 -9.31 -10.96
CA ARG A 141 2.81 -9.91 -9.78
C ARG A 141 1.54 -9.20 -9.35
N ILE A 142 1.41 -7.89 -9.59
CA ILE A 142 0.23 -7.12 -9.19
C ILE A 142 -0.58 -6.81 -10.45
N THR A 143 -1.44 -7.72 -10.83
CA THR A 143 -2.26 -7.61 -12.06
C THR A 143 -3.56 -6.83 -11.87
N GLN A 144 -4.02 -6.67 -10.63
CA GLN A 144 -5.22 -5.90 -10.30
C GLN A 144 -4.81 -4.47 -9.90
N ARG A 145 -5.62 -3.47 -10.35
CA ARG A 145 -5.40 -2.08 -9.93
C ARG A 145 -5.44 -1.96 -8.41
N SER A 146 -4.39 -1.45 -7.81
CA SER A 146 -4.15 -1.42 -6.38
C SER A 146 -3.72 -0.04 -5.92
N LEU A 147 -3.88 0.25 -4.63
CA LEU A 147 -3.17 1.34 -3.97
C LEU A 147 -1.76 0.86 -3.63
N ILE A 148 -0.76 1.57 -4.10
CA ILE A 148 0.66 1.32 -3.79
C ILE A 148 1.16 2.50 -2.97
N VAL A 149 1.57 2.24 -1.74
CA VAL A 149 2.21 3.22 -0.86
C VAL A 149 3.70 2.92 -0.85
N LEU A 150 4.47 3.75 -1.51
CA LEU A 150 5.93 3.61 -1.66
C LEU A 150 6.63 4.52 -0.64
N PHE A 151 7.29 3.91 0.33
CA PHE A 151 8.17 4.59 1.27
C PHE A 151 9.60 4.59 0.72
N THR A 152 10.10 5.75 0.37
CA THR A 152 11.44 5.93 -0.20
C THR A 152 11.98 7.32 0.12
N ASN A 153 13.27 7.52 -0.06
CA ASN A 153 13.88 8.83 -0.01
C ASN A 153 14.99 8.94 -1.05
N PHE A 154 15.36 10.16 -1.40
CA PHE A 154 16.43 10.44 -2.36
C PHE A 154 17.36 11.50 -1.79
N GLU A 155 18.66 11.27 -1.89
CA GLU A 155 19.67 12.22 -1.43
C GLU A 155 19.82 13.42 -2.38
N THR A 156 19.48 13.24 -3.67
CA THR A 156 19.61 14.26 -4.70
C THR A 156 18.44 14.28 -5.66
N VAL A 157 18.18 15.46 -6.24
CA VAL A 157 17.15 15.63 -7.29
C VAL A 157 17.46 14.78 -8.52
N SER A 158 18.74 14.64 -8.89
CA SER A 158 19.17 13.80 -10.02
C SER A 158 18.89 12.32 -9.75
N GLY A 159 19.04 11.85 -8.50
CA GLY A 159 18.64 10.51 -8.07
C GLY A 159 17.16 10.27 -8.28
N LEU A 160 16.31 11.19 -7.81
CA LEU A 160 14.87 11.14 -8.04
C LEU A 160 14.54 11.11 -9.55
N GLN A 161 15.15 12.00 -10.34
CA GLN A 161 14.88 12.08 -11.79
C GLN A 161 15.19 10.78 -12.53
N ARG A 162 16.21 10.05 -12.14
CA ARG A 162 16.55 8.72 -12.71
C ARG A 162 15.47 7.67 -12.41
N GLN A 163 14.86 7.70 -11.23
CA GLN A 163 13.90 6.69 -10.80
C GLN A 163 12.45 7.05 -11.18
N LEU A 164 12.18 8.32 -11.44
CA LEU A 164 10.84 8.82 -11.76
C LEU A 164 10.15 8.12 -12.94
N PRO A 165 10.82 7.71 -14.02
CA PRO A 165 10.19 6.96 -15.11
C PRO A 165 9.59 5.63 -14.67
N TYR A 166 10.24 4.90 -13.77
CA TYR A 166 9.74 3.64 -13.23
C TYR A 166 8.50 3.86 -12.33
N ILE A 167 8.56 4.86 -11.44
CA ILE A 167 7.42 5.24 -10.60
C ILE A 167 6.21 5.64 -11.45
N ARG A 168 6.43 6.46 -12.49
CA ARG A 168 5.37 6.85 -13.45
C ARG A 168 4.81 5.65 -14.20
N SER A 169 5.63 4.68 -14.55
CA SER A 169 5.19 3.46 -15.22
C SER A 169 4.31 2.58 -14.33
N ILE A 170 4.62 2.50 -13.03
CA ILE A 170 3.76 1.86 -12.03
C ILE A 170 2.42 2.62 -11.91
N ALA A 171 2.46 3.95 -11.85
CA ALA A 171 1.29 4.81 -11.68
C ALA A 171 0.30 4.76 -12.86
N ARG A 172 0.69 4.25 -14.04
CA ARG A 172 -0.23 4.04 -15.17
C ARG A 172 -1.32 3.00 -14.85
N ASN A 173 -0.99 2.00 -14.06
CA ASN A 173 -1.88 0.87 -13.78
C ASN A 173 -2.41 0.86 -12.33
N HIS A 174 -1.76 1.58 -11.42
CA HIS A 174 -2.04 1.59 -10.00
C HIS A 174 -2.20 3.04 -9.49
N LEU A 175 -2.82 3.20 -8.33
CA LEU A 175 -2.77 4.46 -7.59
C LEU A 175 -1.50 4.45 -6.74
N VAL A 176 -0.55 5.33 -7.03
CA VAL A 176 0.73 5.40 -6.32
C VAL A 176 0.76 6.62 -5.41
N LEU A 177 0.98 6.36 -4.13
CA LEU A 177 1.31 7.36 -3.11
C LEU A 177 2.79 7.19 -2.76
N VAL A 178 3.60 8.21 -3.02
CA VAL A 178 5.01 8.21 -2.62
C VAL A 178 5.14 8.99 -1.33
N VAL A 179 5.74 8.38 -0.32
CA VAL A 179 5.98 8.98 1.00
C VAL A 179 7.47 9.24 1.14
N PHE A 180 7.81 10.52 1.23
CA PHE A 180 9.15 11.01 1.54
C PHE A 180 9.22 11.46 2.98
N PHE A 181 10.35 11.20 3.62
CA PHE A 181 10.64 11.68 4.96
C PHE A 181 11.49 12.94 4.86
N GLU A 182 11.02 14.03 5.43
CA GLU A 182 11.77 15.27 5.53
C GLU A 182 12.62 15.25 6.81
N ASN A 183 13.95 15.45 6.68
CA ASN A 183 14.80 15.65 7.83
C ASN A 183 14.68 17.09 8.31
N THR A 184 13.87 17.30 9.34
CA THR A 184 13.61 18.63 9.91
C THR A 184 14.83 19.21 10.61
N GLU A 185 15.76 18.38 11.12
CA GLU A 185 17.01 18.83 11.75
C GLU A 185 17.93 19.48 10.70
N LEU A 186 18.12 18.81 9.54
CA LEU A 186 18.88 19.39 8.43
C LEU A 186 18.23 20.67 7.90
N ARG A 187 16.91 20.72 7.84
CA ARG A 187 16.20 21.94 7.43
C ARG A 187 16.43 23.08 8.41
N GLN A 188 16.41 22.82 9.70
CA GLN A 188 16.70 23.83 10.72
C GLN A 188 18.14 24.34 10.62
N LEU A 189 19.12 23.46 10.41
CA LEU A 189 20.51 23.82 10.21
C LEU A 189 20.71 24.70 8.97
N THR A 190 20.01 24.42 7.88
CA THR A 190 20.09 25.22 6.64
C THR A 190 19.30 26.51 6.69
N SER A 191 18.27 26.60 7.53
CA SER A 191 17.44 27.81 7.68
C SER A 191 17.96 28.78 8.74
N ASN A 192 18.70 28.31 9.73
CA ASN A 192 19.33 29.16 10.71
C ASN A 192 20.52 29.88 10.07
N ARG A 193 20.52 31.21 10.15
CA ARG A 193 21.66 32.02 9.74
C ARG A 193 22.84 31.66 10.64
N ALA A 194 23.98 31.29 10.03
CA ALA A 194 25.20 31.00 10.79
C ALA A 194 25.51 32.19 11.73
N GLU A 195 25.44 31.94 13.03
CA GLU A 195 25.76 32.95 14.07
C GLU A 195 27.26 32.89 14.43
N ASP A 196 27.95 31.81 14.07
CA ASP A 196 29.36 31.59 14.36
C ASP A 196 30.14 31.05 13.18
N ILE A 197 31.45 31.32 13.10
CA ILE A 197 32.34 30.91 12.00
C ILE A 197 32.38 29.36 11.88
N GLU A 198 32.25 28.63 12.98
CA GLU A 198 32.23 27.15 12.98
C GLU A 198 30.98 26.59 12.28
N GLN A 199 29.85 27.30 12.30
CA GLN A 199 28.61 26.91 11.60
C GLN A 199 28.66 27.14 10.09
N LEU A 200 29.66 27.86 9.58
CA LEU A 200 29.86 28.09 8.15
C LEU A 200 30.53 26.89 7.44
N TYR A 201 31.12 25.96 8.19
CA TYR A 201 31.86 24.82 7.65
C TYR A 201 31.18 23.46 7.87
N ILE A 202 29.95 23.45 8.36
CA ILE A 202 29.08 22.26 8.44
C ILE A 202 28.14 22.22 7.21
#